data_d8fd7718f559be831bfa7104d53a67bc
#
_entry.id   d8fd7718f559be831bfa7104d53a67bc
#
_cell.length_a   1.000
_cell.length_b   1.000
_cell.length_c   1.000
_cell.angle_alpha   90.00
_cell.angle_beta   90.00
_cell.angle_gamma   90.00
#
_symmetry.space_group_name_H-M   'P 1'
#
loop_
_entity.id
_entity.type
_entity.pdbx_description
1 polymer ?
#
loop_
_entity_poly.entity_id
_entity_poly.type
_entity_poly.pdbx_seq_one_letter_code
_entity_poly.pdbx_strand_id
1 'polypeptide(L)'
;MARWCAAQGWAVHPLAPGSKLPPANCRRCARPSAERPNPQYIEHETADCQCIEAGGHCHGVRAATKDPDRIDRWWSAEPRFGVGIACGASGLVILDVDDHAGADRPADDDYLPGVQLPEGATAEAFRSGWDTIAALCEVRCAPLPWMDPPTLTVLTAGGGLQAWFRVEDPELWHPAAGRLGWQLDLRAGRSYGIAPGTVTSSGTYRALGDCRTVAPLPSWLEEDLRRTGHHRKPEPKGKRPSARQLLATLRPPKGDAYVESVVRAEVDQVASAASGTRNQTLYSAARALGRFIPAGQLSESEVTACLMAAGTAAGLSDTETRA
;
A
#
# COMPACT_ATOMS: atom_id res chain seq x y z
N MET A 1 -7.10 -24.16 5.13
CA MET A 1 -6.49 -23.18 4.19
C MET A 1 -5.42 -22.33 4.87
N ALA A 2 -5.70 -21.59 5.93
CA ALA A 2 -4.71 -20.70 6.59
C ALA A 2 -3.41 -21.41 6.99
N ARG A 3 -3.50 -22.58 7.59
CA ARG A 3 -2.33 -23.44 7.91
C ARG A 3 -1.52 -23.83 6.67
N TRP A 4 -2.18 -24.16 5.57
CA TRP A 4 -1.52 -24.48 4.32
C TRP A 4 -0.76 -23.26 3.78
N CYS A 5 -1.38 -22.07 3.78
CA CYS A 5 -0.73 -20.84 3.37
C CYS A 5 0.51 -20.52 4.23
N ALA A 6 0.39 -20.67 5.55
CA ALA A 6 1.52 -20.46 6.46
C ALA A 6 2.68 -21.46 6.20
N ALA A 7 2.36 -22.71 5.87
CA ALA A 7 3.34 -23.73 5.49
C ALA A 7 4.07 -23.40 4.17
N GLN A 8 3.46 -22.60 3.29
CA GLN A 8 4.14 -22.04 2.10
C GLN A 8 5.06 -20.84 2.45
N GLY A 9 5.13 -20.45 3.72
CA GLY A 9 5.92 -19.30 4.17
C GLY A 9 5.14 -17.97 4.07
N TRP A 10 3.83 -18.01 3.86
CA TRP A 10 3.01 -16.80 3.73
C TRP A 10 2.39 -16.38 5.05
N ALA A 11 2.52 -15.09 5.39
CA ALA A 11 1.91 -14.53 6.58
C ALA A 11 0.41 -14.29 6.36
N VAL A 12 -0.42 -14.94 7.17
CA VAL A 12 -1.88 -14.92 7.07
C VAL A 12 -2.52 -14.01 8.11
N HIS A 13 -3.65 -13.43 7.76
CA HIS A 13 -4.54 -12.76 8.72
C HIS A 13 -6.00 -13.07 8.40
N PRO A 14 -6.92 -13.00 9.38
CA PRO A 14 -8.33 -13.28 9.14
C PRO A 14 -8.99 -12.16 8.33
N LEU A 15 -9.95 -12.56 7.50
CA LEU A 15 -10.95 -11.68 6.90
C LEU A 15 -12.29 -11.97 7.55
N ALA A 16 -13.10 -10.95 7.79
CA ALA A 16 -14.41 -11.10 8.39
C ALA A 16 -15.31 -12.01 7.55
N PRO A 17 -16.17 -12.84 8.16
CA PRO A 17 -17.04 -13.74 7.43
C PRO A 17 -17.87 -13.00 6.36
N GLY A 18 -17.85 -13.51 5.14
CA GLY A 18 -18.55 -12.92 4.00
C GLY A 18 -17.94 -11.61 3.47
N SER A 19 -16.72 -11.25 3.88
CA SER A 19 -16.12 -9.97 3.56
C SER A 19 -14.73 -10.12 2.94
N LYS A 20 -14.30 -9.09 2.20
CA LYS A 20 -12.92 -8.90 1.74
C LYS A 20 -12.05 -8.19 2.80
N LEU A 21 -12.66 -7.64 3.85
CA LEU A 21 -12.00 -6.81 4.85
C LEU A 21 -11.64 -7.61 6.10
N PRO A 22 -10.56 -7.23 6.81
CA PRO A 22 -10.26 -7.80 8.11
C PRO A 22 -11.41 -7.56 9.11
N PRO A 23 -11.53 -8.38 10.16
CA PRO A 23 -12.44 -8.10 11.26
C PRO A 23 -12.15 -6.74 11.89
N ALA A 24 -13.17 -6.12 12.48
CA ALA A 24 -13.02 -4.85 13.19
C ALA A 24 -11.98 -4.97 14.32
N ASN A 25 -11.24 -3.91 14.54
CA ASN A 25 -10.36 -3.82 15.70
C ASN A 25 -11.16 -3.85 17.01
N CYS A 26 -10.56 -4.35 18.09
CA CYS A 26 -11.14 -4.23 19.42
C CYS A 26 -11.26 -2.75 19.82
N ARG A 27 -12.06 -2.47 20.87
CA ARG A 27 -12.32 -1.09 21.31
C ARG A 27 -11.06 -0.31 21.66
N ARG A 28 -10.01 -0.95 22.19
CA ARG A 28 -8.74 -0.30 22.53
C ARG A 28 -7.92 0.10 21.28
N CYS A 29 -8.10 -0.60 20.16
CA CYS A 29 -7.35 -0.41 18.92
C CYS A 29 -8.14 0.32 17.83
N ALA A 30 -9.46 0.44 17.98
CA ALA A 30 -10.31 1.10 16.98
C ALA A 30 -10.19 2.62 17.12
N ARG A 31 -9.51 3.27 16.16
CA ARG A 31 -9.38 4.74 16.15
C ARG A 31 -10.76 5.41 16.11
N PRO A 32 -10.98 6.44 16.93
CA PRO A 32 -12.20 7.22 16.86
C PRO A 32 -12.27 8.04 15.56
N SER A 33 -13.49 8.30 15.11
CA SER A 33 -13.78 9.30 14.07
C SER A 33 -14.90 10.23 14.57
N ALA A 34 -15.18 11.30 13.83
CA ALA A 34 -16.28 12.20 14.16
C ALA A 34 -17.64 11.47 14.23
N GLU A 35 -17.84 10.47 13.36
CA GLU A 35 -19.08 9.69 13.29
C GLU A 35 -19.10 8.51 14.29
N ARG A 36 -17.93 8.08 14.78
CA ARG A 36 -17.75 6.91 15.67
C ARG A 36 -16.78 7.25 16.79
N PRO A 37 -17.21 8.04 17.80
CA PRO A 37 -16.39 8.34 18.97
C PRO A 37 -16.08 7.07 19.73
N ASN A 38 -14.84 6.91 20.17
CA ASN A 38 -14.40 5.76 20.95
C ASN A 38 -13.56 6.20 22.15
N PRO A 39 -14.17 6.41 23.31
CA PRO A 39 -13.46 6.80 24.53
C PRO A 39 -12.53 5.74 25.10
N GLN A 40 -12.62 4.49 24.61
CA GLN A 40 -11.75 3.40 25.04
C GLN A 40 -10.51 3.23 24.14
N TYR A 41 -10.38 4.03 23.08
CA TYR A 41 -9.21 4.00 22.21
C TYR A 41 -7.97 4.41 23.01
N ILE A 42 -6.91 3.65 22.83
CA ILE A 42 -5.59 3.93 23.35
C ILE A 42 -4.68 4.17 22.15
N GLU A 43 -4.11 5.35 22.06
CA GLU A 43 -3.17 5.65 20.99
C GLU A 43 -1.89 4.82 21.16
N HIS A 44 -1.49 4.14 20.12
CA HIS A 44 -0.29 3.31 20.10
C HIS A 44 0.16 3.03 18.65
N GLU A 45 1.44 2.79 18.47
CA GLU A 45 1.94 2.23 17.23
C GLU A 45 1.59 0.75 17.11
N THR A 46 1.46 0.27 15.87
CA THR A 46 1.09 -1.15 15.65
C THR A 46 2.11 -2.11 16.23
N ALA A 47 3.39 -1.74 16.22
CA ALA A 47 4.46 -2.55 16.81
C ALA A 47 4.31 -2.75 18.32
N ASP A 48 3.71 -1.77 18.99
CA ASP A 48 3.52 -1.75 20.46
C ASP A 48 2.12 -2.22 20.86
N CYS A 49 1.38 -2.81 19.92
CA CYS A 49 0.00 -3.22 20.18
C CYS A 49 -0.09 -4.45 21.08
N GLN A 50 -0.50 -4.25 22.32
CA GLN A 50 -0.72 -5.34 23.30
C GLN A 50 -1.69 -6.42 22.79
N CYS A 51 -2.65 -6.07 21.93
CA CYS A 51 -3.55 -7.07 21.36
C CYS A 51 -2.82 -8.02 20.40
N ILE A 52 -1.89 -7.50 19.59
CA ILE A 52 -1.05 -8.31 18.68
C ILE A 52 -0.08 -9.15 19.52
N GLU A 53 0.55 -8.58 20.52
CA GLU A 53 1.46 -9.25 21.44
C GLU A 53 0.75 -10.42 22.15
N ALA A 54 -0.48 -10.20 22.61
CA ALA A 54 -1.33 -11.25 23.21
C ALA A 54 -1.89 -12.27 22.18
N GLY A 55 -1.48 -12.17 20.90
CA GLY A 55 -1.91 -13.09 19.85
C GLY A 55 -3.23 -12.74 19.17
N GLY A 56 -3.75 -11.53 19.36
CA GLY A 56 -4.95 -11.03 18.67
C GLY A 56 -4.68 -10.65 17.20
N HIS A 57 -5.78 -10.41 16.47
CA HIS A 57 -5.76 -10.05 15.05
C HIS A 57 -6.07 -8.56 14.77
N CYS A 58 -6.01 -7.69 15.78
CA CYS A 58 -6.19 -6.26 15.59
C CYS A 58 -5.21 -5.70 14.56
N HIS A 59 -5.60 -4.61 13.89
CA HIS A 59 -4.85 -3.97 12.81
C HIS A 59 -4.75 -4.77 11.50
N GLY A 60 -5.58 -5.81 11.33
CA GLY A 60 -5.76 -6.53 10.07
C GLY A 60 -4.45 -7.10 9.53
N VAL A 61 -4.06 -6.68 8.31
CA VAL A 61 -2.84 -7.16 7.64
C VAL A 61 -1.55 -6.99 8.46
N ARG A 62 -1.52 -6.02 9.38
CA ARG A 62 -0.35 -5.77 10.23
C ARG A 62 -0.18 -6.81 11.35
N ALA A 63 -1.24 -7.55 11.67
CA ALA A 63 -1.19 -8.67 12.60
C ALA A 63 -0.87 -10.01 11.92
N ALA A 64 -0.66 -10.00 10.59
CA ALA A 64 -0.40 -11.21 9.82
C ALA A 64 0.73 -12.04 10.41
N THR A 65 0.56 -13.35 10.44
CA THR A 65 1.46 -14.29 11.11
C THR A 65 1.67 -15.58 10.33
N LYS A 66 2.79 -16.25 10.58
CA LYS A 66 3.07 -17.63 10.15
C LYS A 66 2.98 -18.61 11.32
N ASP A 67 2.76 -18.08 12.53
CA ASP A 67 2.69 -18.87 13.77
C ASP A 67 1.46 -19.77 13.76
N PRO A 68 1.64 -21.10 13.80
CA PRO A 68 0.56 -22.05 13.72
C PRO A 68 -0.40 -21.97 14.92
N ASP A 69 0.08 -21.69 16.12
CA ASP A 69 -0.76 -21.66 17.32
C ASP A 69 -1.68 -20.44 17.29
N ARG A 70 -1.18 -19.32 16.78
CA ARG A 70 -1.97 -18.11 16.58
C ARG A 70 -3.04 -18.32 15.49
N ILE A 71 -2.68 -18.97 14.39
CA ILE A 71 -3.59 -19.33 13.30
C ILE A 71 -4.71 -20.23 13.84
N ASP A 72 -4.38 -21.28 14.56
CA ASP A 72 -5.38 -22.18 15.12
C ASP A 72 -6.33 -21.48 16.09
N ARG A 73 -5.80 -20.62 16.94
CA ARG A 73 -6.62 -19.83 17.86
C ARG A 73 -7.65 -18.97 17.12
N TRP A 74 -7.23 -18.30 16.05
CA TRP A 74 -8.14 -17.44 15.30
C TRP A 74 -9.24 -18.21 14.59
N TRP A 75 -8.89 -19.27 13.86
CA TRP A 75 -9.87 -20.05 13.11
C TRP A 75 -10.65 -21.04 13.97
N SER A 76 -10.19 -21.40 15.17
CA SER A 76 -11.01 -22.11 16.15
C SER A 76 -12.06 -21.20 16.78
N ALA A 77 -11.75 -19.93 17.01
CA ALA A 77 -12.69 -18.94 17.54
C ALA A 77 -13.78 -18.55 16.53
N GLU A 78 -13.42 -18.43 15.22
CA GLU A 78 -14.37 -18.16 14.15
C GLU A 78 -13.96 -18.94 12.88
N PRO A 79 -14.51 -20.14 12.70
CA PRO A 79 -14.16 -21.01 11.56
C PRO A 79 -14.53 -20.44 10.18
N ARG A 80 -15.43 -19.45 10.13
CA ARG A 80 -15.87 -18.81 8.87
C ARG A 80 -14.97 -17.66 8.43
N PHE A 81 -13.90 -17.36 9.17
CA PHE A 81 -12.95 -16.36 8.70
C PHE A 81 -12.39 -16.73 7.33
N GLY A 82 -12.42 -15.77 6.42
CA GLY A 82 -11.62 -15.82 5.19
C GLY A 82 -10.12 -15.66 5.49
N VAL A 83 -9.28 -15.89 4.49
CA VAL A 83 -7.83 -15.84 4.63
C VAL A 83 -7.25 -14.74 3.76
N GLY A 84 -6.70 -13.70 4.37
CA GLY A 84 -5.88 -12.69 3.73
C GLY A 84 -4.39 -13.05 3.84
N ILE A 85 -3.62 -12.82 2.77
CA ILE A 85 -2.18 -13.06 2.70
C ILE A 85 -1.47 -11.71 2.60
N ALA A 86 -0.71 -11.35 3.63
CA ALA A 86 0.06 -10.11 3.66
C ALA A 86 1.19 -10.15 2.62
N CYS A 87 1.12 -9.31 1.59
CA CYS A 87 2.05 -9.34 0.47
C CYS A 87 3.50 -9.16 0.91
N GLY A 88 3.84 -8.04 1.54
CA GLY A 88 5.23 -7.75 1.94
C GLY A 88 5.82 -8.77 2.91
N ALA A 89 5.05 -9.17 3.96
CA ALA A 89 5.50 -10.15 4.95
C ALA A 89 5.66 -11.57 4.36
N SER A 90 5.12 -11.81 3.17
CA SER A 90 5.17 -13.09 2.44
C SER A 90 6.16 -13.08 1.27
N GLY A 91 6.81 -11.95 0.98
CA GLY A 91 7.69 -11.84 -0.19
C GLY A 91 6.94 -11.87 -1.52
N LEU A 92 5.71 -11.37 -1.54
CA LEU A 92 4.80 -11.49 -2.67
C LEU A 92 4.38 -10.12 -3.22
N VAL A 93 4.15 -10.10 -4.52
CA VAL A 93 3.29 -9.15 -5.21
C VAL A 93 2.18 -9.91 -5.92
N ILE A 94 1.03 -9.28 -6.08
CA ILE A 94 -0.13 -9.89 -6.72
C ILE A 94 -0.66 -8.90 -7.75
N LEU A 95 -0.66 -9.30 -9.00
CA LEU A 95 -1.34 -8.59 -10.07
C LEU A 95 -2.83 -8.92 -9.96
N ASP A 96 -3.63 -7.91 -9.72
CA ASP A 96 -5.10 -8.01 -9.62
C ASP A 96 -5.69 -7.47 -10.92
N VAL A 97 -6.24 -8.38 -11.72
CA VAL A 97 -6.93 -8.08 -12.97
C VAL A 97 -8.41 -8.01 -12.66
N ASP A 98 -8.96 -6.83 -12.68
CA ASP A 98 -10.36 -6.61 -12.33
C ASP A 98 -11.29 -6.80 -13.55
N ASP A 99 -12.51 -7.26 -13.29
CA ASP A 99 -13.61 -7.36 -14.27
C ASP A 99 -14.83 -6.61 -13.72
N HIS A 100 -14.73 -5.28 -13.77
CA HIS A 100 -15.80 -4.40 -13.29
C HIS A 100 -16.58 -3.84 -14.47
N ALA A 101 -17.70 -4.48 -14.83
CA ALA A 101 -18.63 -3.94 -15.80
C ALA A 101 -19.17 -2.57 -15.34
N GLY A 102 -19.02 -1.55 -16.21
CA GLY A 102 -19.47 -0.18 -15.92
C GLY A 102 -18.50 0.64 -15.07
N ALA A 103 -17.26 0.19 -14.85
CA ALA A 103 -16.21 1.03 -14.28
C ALA A 103 -15.99 2.27 -15.17
N ASP A 104 -15.69 3.40 -14.51
CA ASP A 104 -15.35 4.63 -15.22
C ASP A 104 -14.15 4.41 -16.14
N ARG A 105 -14.29 4.79 -17.38
CA ARG A 105 -13.21 4.72 -18.39
C ARG A 105 -12.23 5.87 -18.16
N PRO A 106 -10.92 5.68 -18.50
CA PRO A 106 -9.96 6.78 -18.46
C PRO A 106 -10.44 7.95 -19.34
N ALA A 107 -10.38 9.18 -18.81
CA ALA A 107 -10.89 10.37 -19.49
C ALA A 107 -10.18 10.65 -20.83
N ASP A 108 -8.93 10.26 -20.94
CA ASP A 108 -8.07 10.50 -22.12
C ASP A 108 -7.90 9.22 -22.96
N ASP A 109 -8.75 8.21 -22.77
CA ASP A 109 -8.64 6.88 -23.38
C ASP A 109 -7.25 6.22 -23.16
N ASP A 110 -6.55 6.62 -22.10
CA ASP A 110 -5.25 6.08 -21.73
C ASP A 110 -5.40 4.80 -20.88
N TYR A 111 -5.70 3.70 -21.54
CA TYR A 111 -5.89 2.40 -20.91
C TYR A 111 -4.59 1.75 -20.42
N LEU A 112 -3.45 2.13 -21.01
CA LEU A 112 -2.10 1.66 -20.66
C LEU A 112 -1.13 2.85 -20.58
N PRO A 113 -1.06 3.55 -19.45
CA PRO A 113 -0.27 4.77 -19.30
C PRO A 113 1.18 4.62 -19.75
N GLY A 114 1.58 5.50 -20.72
CA GLY A 114 2.92 5.52 -21.29
C GLY A 114 3.27 4.31 -22.16
N VAL A 115 2.29 3.57 -22.66
CA VAL A 115 2.45 2.47 -23.60
C VAL A 115 1.76 2.84 -24.92
N GLN A 116 2.49 2.80 -26.02
CA GLN A 116 1.92 3.00 -27.36
C GLN A 116 1.14 1.73 -27.74
N LEU A 117 -0.16 1.88 -27.91
CA LEU A 117 -1.02 0.79 -28.36
C LEU A 117 -0.78 0.45 -29.85
N PRO A 118 -1.06 -0.79 -30.26
CA PRO A 118 -1.01 -1.19 -31.66
C PRO A 118 -1.90 -0.32 -32.55
N GLU A 119 -1.52 -0.15 -33.80
CA GLU A 119 -2.32 0.58 -34.80
C GLU A 119 -3.69 -0.07 -34.96
N GLY A 120 -4.76 0.72 -34.84
CA GLY A 120 -6.14 0.24 -34.88
C GLY A 120 -6.73 -0.20 -33.54
N ALA A 121 -6.00 -0.15 -32.44
CA ALA A 121 -6.59 -0.32 -31.12
C ALA A 121 -7.55 0.84 -30.81
N THR A 122 -8.81 0.51 -30.48
CA THR A 122 -9.84 1.50 -30.16
C THR A 122 -10.28 1.36 -28.71
N ALA A 123 -10.82 2.44 -28.13
CA ALA A 123 -11.33 2.44 -26.77
C ALA A 123 -12.40 1.37 -26.52
N GLU A 124 -13.19 1.02 -27.54
CA GLU A 124 -14.23 0.00 -27.48
C GLU A 124 -13.66 -1.43 -27.27
N ALA A 125 -12.40 -1.65 -27.61
CA ALA A 125 -11.74 -2.95 -27.40
C ALA A 125 -11.50 -3.22 -25.89
N PHE A 126 -11.43 -2.17 -25.06
CA PHE A 126 -11.20 -2.31 -23.62
C PHE A 126 -12.52 -2.37 -22.86
N ARG A 127 -12.90 -3.53 -22.39
CA ARG A 127 -14.15 -3.78 -21.65
C ARG A 127 -13.87 -4.06 -20.16
N SER A 128 -12.68 -4.60 -19.86
CA SER A 128 -12.25 -4.98 -18.51
C SER A 128 -10.72 -5.04 -18.43
N GLY A 129 -10.21 -5.31 -17.25
CA GLY A 129 -8.77 -5.56 -17.03
C GLY A 129 -8.21 -6.73 -17.86
N TRP A 130 -9.07 -7.66 -18.28
CA TRP A 130 -8.65 -8.76 -19.17
C TRP A 130 -8.19 -8.24 -20.54
N ASP A 131 -8.92 -7.30 -21.12
CA ASP A 131 -8.53 -6.69 -22.39
C ASP A 131 -7.26 -5.87 -22.21
N THR A 132 -7.14 -5.16 -21.09
CA THR A 132 -5.98 -4.33 -20.76
C THR A 132 -4.71 -5.16 -20.61
N ILE A 133 -4.75 -6.26 -19.88
CA ILE A 133 -3.58 -7.13 -19.74
C ILE A 133 -3.24 -7.85 -21.05
N ALA A 134 -4.23 -8.22 -21.84
CA ALA A 134 -4.00 -8.83 -23.15
C ALA A 134 -3.29 -7.85 -24.09
N ALA A 135 -3.74 -6.60 -24.16
CA ALA A 135 -3.09 -5.54 -24.96
C ALA A 135 -1.64 -5.28 -24.48
N LEU A 136 -1.41 -5.26 -23.17
CA LEU A 136 -0.05 -5.10 -22.64
C LEU A 136 0.86 -6.26 -23.06
N CYS A 137 0.37 -7.50 -22.98
CA CYS A 137 1.10 -8.69 -23.43
C CYS A 137 1.42 -8.64 -24.93
N GLU A 138 0.48 -8.20 -25.75
CA GLU A 138 0.68 -8.03 -27.20
C GLU A 138 1.81 -7.03 -27.50
N VAL A 139 1.75 -5.84 -26.88
CA VAL A 139 2.79 -4.81 -27.02
C VAL A 139 4.16 -5.29 -26.56
N ARG A 140 4.21 -6.13 -25.54
CA ARG A 140 5.47 -6.70 -25.01
C ARG A 140 5.91 -7.96 -25.73
N CYS A 141 5.14 -8.48 -26.69
CA CYS A 141 5.37 -9.77 -27.33
C CYS A 141 5.59 -10.87 -26.30
N ALA A 142 4.82 -10.86 -25.23
CA ALA A 142 4.96 -11.74 -24.07
C ALA A 142 3.68 -12.54 -23.81
N PRO A 143 3.77 -13.77 -23.26
CA PRO A 143 2.59 -14.49 -22.83
C PRO A 143 1.94 -13.82 -21.63
N LEU A 144 0.70 -14.22 -21.30
CA LEU A 144 0.07 -13.82 -20.05
C LEU A 144 1.00 -14.15 -18.87
N PRO A 145 1.20 -13.22 -17.92
CA PRO A 145 2.30 -13.31 -16.95
C PRO A 145 2.21 -14.49 -15.98
N TRP A 146 1.07 -15.18 -15.95
CA TRP A 146 0.85 -16.37 -15.11
C TRP A 146 0.96 -17.70 -15.86
N MET A 147 1.33 -17.69 -17.14
CA MET A 147 1.39 -18.89 -17.97
C MET A 147 2.79 -19.48 -18.11
N ASP A 148 3.82 -18.63 -18.16
CA ASP A 148 5.21 -19.08 -18.37
C ASP A 148 6.21 -18.22 -17.57
N PRO A 149 6.79 -18.77 -16.50
CA PRO A 149 6.42 -20.03 -15.85
C PRO A 149 5.04 -19.95 -15.17
N PRO A 150 4.30 -21.07 -15.07
CA PRO A 150 2.99 -21.06 -14.43
C PRO A 150 3.12 -20.69 -12.96
N THR A 151 2.18 -19.86 -12.49
CA THR A 151 2.12 -19.40 -11.10
C THR A 151 0.71 -19.57 -10.53
N LEU A 152 0.60 -19.54 -9.19
CA LEU A 152 -0.71 -19.56 -8.54
C LEU A 152 -1.57 -18.41 -9.03
N THR A 153 -2.73 -18.75 -9.57
CA THR A 153 -3.78 -17.81 -9.94
C THR A 153 -5.05 -18.09 -9.15
N VAL A 154 -5.73 -17.03 -8.78
CA VAL A 154 -6.96 -17.09 -7.98
C VAL A 154 -8.03 -16.28 -8.68
N LEU A 155 -9.06 -16.97 -9.18
CA LEU A 155 -10.25 -16.32 -9.73
C LEU A 155 -11.00 -15.62 -8.60
N THR A 156 -11.28 -14.33 -8.78
CA THR A 156 -12.01 -13.54 -7.79
C THR A 156 -13.51 -13.81 -7.88
N ALA A 157 -14.23 -13.47 -6.84
CA ALA A 157 -15.69 -13.62 -6.81
C ALA A 157 -16.43 -12.74 -7.84
N GLY A 158 -15.76 -11.71 -8.37
CA GLY A 158 -16.31 -10.78 -9.37
C GLY A 158 -15.90 -11.09 -10.81
N GLY A 159 -15.24 -12.22 -11.08
CA GLY A 159 -14.81 -12.60 -12.46
C GLY A 159 -13.39 -12.15 -12.81
N GLY A 160 -12.75 -11.35 -11.99
CA GLY A 160 -11.35 -10.96 -12.15
C GLY A 160 -10.37 -12.06 -11.70
N LEU A 161 -9.07 -11.77 -11.76
CA LEU A 161 -8.00 -12.72 -11.44
C LEU A 161 -6.94 -12.08 -10.57
N GLN A 162 -6.43 -12.83 -9.60
CA GLN A 162 -5.20 -12.52 -8.87
C GLN A 162 -4.09 -13.47 -9.32
N ALA A 163 -3.06 -12.95 -9.96
CA ALA A 163 -1.84 -13.69 -10.29
C ALA A 163 -0.75 -13.38 -9.26
N TRP A 164 -0.18 -14.40 -8.63
CA TRP A 164 0.70 -14.29 -7.47
C TRP A 164 2.15 -14.51 -7.88
N PHE A 165 3.04 -13.61 -7.50
CA PHE A 165 4.45 -13.67 -7.85
C PHE A 165 5.34 -13.44 -6.64
N ARG A 166 6.48 -14.13 -6.62
CA ARG A 166 7.54 -13.88 -5.65
C ARG A 166 8.45 -12.76 -6.15
N VAL A 167 8.84 -11.89 -5.23
CA VAL A 167 9.78 -10.80 -5.49
C VAL A 167 10.91 -10.79 -4.49
N GLU A 168 12.04 -10.27 -4.92
CA GLU A 168 13.12 -9.82 -4.04
C GLU A 168 12.76 -8.44 -3.49
N ASP A 169 13.29 -8.08 -2.31
CA ASP A 169 13.09 -6.78 -1.66
C ASP A 169 11.60 -6.35 -1.57
N PRO A 170 10.72 -7.18 -0.97
CA PRO A 170 9.28 -6.96 -0.94
C PRO A 170 8.86 -5.64 -0.27
N GLU A 171 9.74 -5.03 0.53
CA GLU A 171 9.54 -3.72 1.17
C GLU A 171 9.66 -2.55 0.18
N LEU A 172 10.31 -2.75 -0.96
CA LEU A 172 10.43 -1.73 -2.00
C LEU A 172 9.21 -1.69 -2.92
N TRP A 173 8.39 -2.74 -2.92
CA TRP A 173 7.16 -2.82 -3.69
C TRP A 173 5.99 -2.21 -2.92
N HIS A 174 5.16 -1.44 -3.61
CA HIS A 174 3.98 -0.85 -3.00
C HIS A 174 2.76 -0.89 -3.92
N PRO A 175 1.56 -0.95 -3.34
CA PRO A 175 0.34 -1.02 -4.12
C PRO A 175 0.10 0.29 -4.86
N ALA A 176 -0.46 0.20 -6.05
CA ALA A 176 -1.08 1.30 -6.75
C ALA A 176 -2.20 0.77 -7.64
N ALA A 177 -3.33 1.48 -7.66
CA ALA A 177 -4.47 1.15 -8.47
C ALA A 177 -4.37 1.86 -9.83
N GLY A 178 -4.63 1.11 -10.91
CA GLY A 178 -4.77 1.66 -12.26
C GLY A 178 -3.51 2.26 -12.90
N ARG A 179 -2.37 2.29 -12.20
CA ARG A 179 -1.14 2.90 -12.75
C ARG A 179 -0.48 2.04 -13.83
N LEU A 180 -0.58 0.72 -13.73
CA LEU A 180 -0.08 -0.20 -14.74
C LEU A 180 -0.98 -0.16 -15.98
N GLY A 181 -2.28 -0.08 -15.76
CA GLY A 181 -3.31 -0.01 -16.78
C GLY A 181 -4.70 0.02 -16.15
N TRP A 182 -5.68 0.34 -16.95
CA TRP A 182 -7.08 0.39 -16.50
C TRP A 182 -7.54 -0.98 -16.00
N GLN A 183 -8.10 -1.04 -14.80
CA GLN A 183 -8.49 -2.25 -14.10
C GLN A 183 -7.33 -3.27 -13.87
N LEU A 184 -6.09 -2.77 -13.81
CA LEU A 184 -4.92 -3.53 -13.40
C LEU A 184 -4.33 -2.94 -12.12
N ASP A 185 -4.50 -3.64 -11.01
CA ASP A 185 -4.00 -3.23 -9.71
C ASP A 185 -2.82 -4.10 -9.27
N LEU A 186 -1.88 -3.51 -8.54
CA LEU A 186 -0.85 -4.26 -7.84
C LEU A 186 -1.12 -4.29 -6.34
N ARG A 187 -1.19 -5.49 -5.77
CA ARG A 187 -1.16 -5.69 -4.32
C ARG A 187 0.28 -6.00 -3.91
N ALA A 188 0.85 -5.16 -3.07
CA ALA A 188 2.25 -5.27 -2.62
C ALA A 188 2.44 -4.63 -1.24
N GLY A 189 3.59 -4.80 -0.63
CA GLY A 189 3.95 -4.14 0.62
C GLY A 189 2.92 -4.38 1.74
N ARG A 190 2.24 -3.34 2.18
CA ARG A 190 1.25 -3.39 3.27
C ARG A 190 -0.16 -3.82 2.82
N SER A 191 -0.35 -4.19 1.56
CA SER A 191 -1.61 -4.75 1.10
C SER A 191 -1.64 -6.28 1.25
N TYR A 192 -2.74 -6.88 0.87
CA TYR A 192 -2.94 -8.32 0.95
C TYR A 192 -3.72 -8.85 -0.26
N GLY A 193 -3.47 -10.09 -0.60
CA GLY A 193 -4.30 -10.89 -1.49
C GLY A 193 -5.29 -11.75 -0.71
N ILE A 194 -6.27 -12.30 -1.41
CA ILE A 194 -7.30 -13.16 -0.83
C ILE A 194 -7.02 -14.60 -1.25
N ALA A 195 -6.79 -15.47 -0.28
CA ALA A 195 -6.49 -16.86 -0.54
C ALA A 195 -7.70 -17.62 -1.16
N PRO A 196 -7.44 -18.60 -2.03
CA PRO A 196 -8.50 -19.46 -2.55
C PRO A 196 -9.25 -20.17 -1.42
N GLY A 197 -10.54 -20.40 -1.62
CA GLY A 197 -11.44 -20.95 -0.62
C GLY A 197 -12.08 -19.91 0.30
N THR A 198 -11.66 -18.64 0.23
CA THR A 198 -12.32 -17.55 0.96
C THR A 198 -13.68 -17.25 0.36
N VAL A 199 -14.71 -17.23 1.20
CA VAL A 199 -16.10 -16.92 0.82
C VAL A 199 -16.41 -15.47 1.19
N THR A 200 -16.93 -14.72 0.24
CA THR A 200 -17.42 -13.35 0.42
C THR A 200 -18.89 -13.24 0.05
N SER A 201 -19.52 -12.11 0.30
CA SER A 201 -20.91 -11.86 -0.14
C SER A 201 -21.09 -11.93 -1.66
N SER A 202 -20.03 -11.69 -2.44
CA SER A 202 -20.04 -11.74 -3.90
C SER A 202 -19.73 -13.13 -4.47
N GLY A 203 -19.31 -14.09 -3.63
CA GLY A 203 -18.94 -15.44 -4.07
C GLY A 203 -17.63 -15.93 -3.44
N THR A 204 -17.07 -16.97 -4.03
CA THR A 204 -15.89 -17.66 -3.51
C THR A 204 -14.67 -17.41 -4.40
N TYR A 205 -13.55 -17.09 -3.77
CA TYR A 205 -12.23 -17.05 -4.41
C TYR A 205 -11.76 -18.48 -4.69
N ARG A 206 -11.36 -18.77 -5.91
CA ARG A 206 -11.01 -20.14 -6.33
C ARG A 206 -9.65 -20.16 -7.01
N ALA A 207 -8.81 -21.13 -6.68
CA ALA A 207 -7.61 -21.37 -7.46
C ALA A 207 -7.98 -21.78 -8.87
N LEU A 208 -7.37 -21.16 -9.87
CA LEU A 208 -7.54 -21.50 -11.27
C LEU A 208 -6.46 -22.51 -11.69
N GLY A 209 -6.87 -23.59 -12.34
CA GLY A 209 -5.96 -24.67 -12.71
C GLY A 209 -5.34 -25.39 -11.50
N ASP A 210 -4.26 -26.13 -11.76
CA ASP A 210 -3.63 -27.02 -10.77
C ASP A 210 -2.34 -26.44 -10.16
N CYS A 211 -1.87 -25.28 -10.65
CA CYS A 211 -0.66 -24.63 -10.10
C CYS A 211 -0.92 -24.13 -8.68
N ARG A 212 -0.06 -24.53 -7.75
CA ARG A 212 -0.09 -24.12 -6.33
C ARG A 212 1.22 -23.50 -5.87
N THR A 213 2.17 -23.37 -6.80
CA THR A 213 3.45 -22.71 -6.56
C THR A 213 3.41 -21.27 -7.03
N VAL A 214 4.26 -20.43 -6.45
CA VAL A 214 4.38 -19.01 -6.82
C VAL A 214 5.68 -18.82 -7.59
N ALA A 215 5.58 -18.44 -8.85
CA ALA A 215 6.71 -18.15 -9.73
C ALA A 215 7.35 -16.80 -9.38
N PRO A 216 8.61 -16.55 -9.79
CA PRO A 216 9.17 -15.21 -9.81
C PRO A 216 8.33 -14.26 -10.68
N LEU A 217 8.33 -12.97 -10.35
CA LEU A 217 7.71 -11.95 -11.19
C LEU A 217 8.42 -11.92 -12.56
N PRO A 218 7.69 -12.03 -13.69
CA PRO A 218 8.28 -11.98 -15.02
C PRO A 218 9.02 -10.64 -15.24
N SER A 219 10.22 -10.69 -15.83
CA SER A 219 11.08 -9.51 -15.99
C SER A 219 10.42 -8.36 -16.78
N TRP A 220 9.69 -8.70 -17.85
CA TRP A 220 8.99 -7.70 -18.64
C TRP A 220 7.89 -6.97 -17.83
N LEU A 221 7.16 -7.71 -16.98
CA LEU A 221 6.13 -7.13 -16.11
C LEU A 221 6.78 -6.33 -14.97
N GLU A 222 7.90 -6.80 -14.44
CA GLU A 222 8.69 -6.08 -13.45
C GLU A 222 9.15 -4.72 -13.99
N GLU A 223 9.64 -4.66 -15.24
CA GLU A 223 10.03 -3.42 -15.89
C GLU A 223 8.86 -2.43 -16.01
N ASP A 224 7.68 -2.90 -16.43
CA ASP A 224 6.49 -2.06 -16.51
C ASP A 224 6.03 -1.57 -15.13
N LEU A 225 6.04 -2.42 -14.13
CA LEU A 225 5.71 -2.04 -12.76
C LEU A 225 6.71 -1.03 -12.18
N ARG A 226 8.01 -1.14 -12.52
CA ARG A 226 9.03 -0.15 -12.15
C ARG A 226 8.81 1.18 -12.87
N ARG A 227 8.51 1.15 -14.16
CA ARG A 227 8.21 2.32 -14.99
C ARG A 227 6.99 3.08 -14.44
N THR A 228 5.96 2.38 -14.03
CA THR A 228 4.71 2.93 -13.51
C THR A 228 4.78 3.27 -12.01
N GLY A 229 5.98 3.18 -11.42
CA GLY A 229 6.23 3.66 -10.06
C GLY A 229 5.76 2.74 -8.95
N HIS A 230 5.58 1.43 -9.21
CA HIS A 230 5.23 0.44 -8.19
C HIS A 230 6.43 -0.06 -7.37
N HIS A 231 7.64 0.31 -7.78
CA HIS A 231 8.88 -0.05 -7.07
C HIS A 231 9.63 1.21 -6.67
N ARG A 232 9.94 1.33 -5.40
CA ARG A 232 10.77 2.43 -4.89
C ARG A 232 12.25 2.12 -5.13
N LYS A 233 13.01 3.14 -5.50
CA LYS A 233 14.47 3.01 -5.45
C LYS A 233 14.89 2.80 -3.98
N PRO A 234 15.85 1.91 -3.70
CA PRO A 234 16.42 1.83 -2.35
C PRO A 234 16.87 3.23 -1.92
N GLU A 235 16.35 3.70 -0.78
CA GLU A 235 16.90 4.93 -0.22
C GLU A 235 18.37 4.68 0.14
N PRO A 236 19.31 5.54 -0.27
CA PRO A 236 20.69 5.40 0.15
C PRO A 236 20.72 5.35 1.68
N LYS A 237 21.38 4.35 2.25
CA LYS A 237 21.56 4.18 3.70
C LYS A 237 22.49 5.27 4.29
N GLY A 238 22.32 6.52 3.84
CA GLY A 238 22.96 7.69 4.42
C GLY A 238 22.22 8.11 5.70
N LYS A 239 22.92 8.53 6.72
CA LYS A 239 22.27 9.20 7.87
C LYS A 239 21.49 10.39 7.32
N ARG A 240 20.16 10.36 7.46
CA ARG A 240 19.31 11.53 7.15
C ARG A 240 19.87 12.73 7.92
N PRO A 241 19.99 13.91 7.29
CA PRO A 241 20.42 15.09 8.01
C PRO A 241 19.45 15.32 9.18
N SER A 242 20.00 15.54 10.37
CA SER A 242 19.16 15.90 11.53
C SER A 242 18.50 17.25 11.29
N ALA A 243 17.33 17.51 11.90
CA ALA A 243 16.70 18.82 11.82
C ALA A 243 17.66 19.94 12.22
N ARG A 244 18.57 19.70 13.16
CA ARG A 244 19.63 20.64 13.52
C ARG A 244 20.55 20.98 12.34
N GLN A 245 20.86 20.00 11.49
CA GLN A 245 21.65 20.22 10.26
C GLN A 245 20.83 20.94 9.18
N LEU A 246 19.54 20.62 9.05
CA LEU A 246 18.61 21.31 8.15
C LEU A 246 18.35 22.74 8.59
N LEU A 247 18.10 22.97 9.89
CA LEU A 247 17.92 24.30 10.45
C LEU A 247 19.18 25.15 10.42
N ALA A 248 20.37 24.53 10.41
CA ALA A 248 21.63 25.27 10.25
C ALA A 248 21.83 25.82 8.81
N THR A 249 21.16 25.22 7.81
CA THR A 249 21.15 25.69 6.41
C THR A 249 20.04 26.70 6.14
N LEU A 250 19.00 26.70 6.98
CA LEU A 250 17.89 27.65 6.94
C LEU A 250 18.16 28.71 8.01
N ARG A 251 18.15 30.00 7.66
CA ARG A 251 18.21 31.05 8.66
C ARG A 251 16.87 31.09 9.39
N PRO A 252 16.77 30.68 10.66
CA PRO A 252 15.52 30.79 11.39
C PRO A 252 15.13 32.30 11.50
N PRO A 253 13.82 32.60 11.45
CA PRO A 253 13.36 33.97 11.64
C PRO A 253 13.86 34.50 13.00
N LYS A 254 14.45 35.67 12.99
CA LYS A 254 14.90 36.34 14.22
C LYS A 254 13.68 36.88 14.95
N GLY A 255 13.41 36.42 16.17
CA GLY A 255 12.55 37.23 16.99
C GLY A 255 11.80 36.61 18.16
N ASP A 256 11.36 35.35 18.10
CA ASP A 256 10.58 34.77 19.18
C ASP A 256 11.05 33.35 19.49
N ALA A 257 11.64 33.17 20.66
CA ALA A 257 12.17 31.88 21.11
C ALA A 257 11.08 30.77 21.12
N TYR A 258 9.83 31.15 21.32
CA TYR A 258 8.70 30.21 21.25
C TYR A 258 8.45 29.75 19.79
N VAL A 259 8.36 30.72 18.87
CA VAL A 259 8.15 30.40 17.45
C VAL A 259 9.30 29.54 16.91
N GLU A 260 10.55 29.90 17.25
CA GLU A 260 11.73 29.11 16.89
C GLU A 260 11.66 27.65 17.41
N SER A 261 11.19 27.48 18.66
CA SER A 261 11.03 26.14 19.25
C SER A 261 9.96 25.32 18.55
N VAL A 262 8.85 25.95 18.16
CA VAL A 262 7.77 25.28 17.41
C VAL A 262 8.25 24.91 16.00
N VAL A 263 8.90 25.83 15.27
CA VAL A 263 9.46 25.54 13.94
C VAL A 263 10.42 24.35 14.02
N ARG A 264 11.28 24.33 15.02
CA ARG A 264 12.23 23.24 15.22
C ARG A 264 11.53 21.90 15.48
N ALA A 265 10.51 21.88 16.34
CA ALA A 265 9.76 20.67 16.67
C ALA A 265 9.02 20.11 15.45
N GLU A 266 8.34 20.96 14.69
CA GLU A 266 7.60 20.55 13.48
C GLU A 266 8.54 20.05 12.37
N VAL A 267 9.67 20.72 12.14
CA VAL A 267 10.69 20.32 11.17
C VAL A 267 11.32 18.97 11.56
N ASP A 268 11.63 18.75 12.85
CA ASP A 268 12.12 17.49 13.38
C ASP A 268 11.10 16.35 13.14
N GLN A 269 9.84 16.63 13.42
CA GLN A 269 8.75 15.67 13.25
C GLN A 269 8.57 15.25 11.79
N VAL A 270 8.61 16.22 10.87
CA VAL A 270 8.54 15.93 9.42
C VAL A 270 9.76 15.16 8.95
N ALA A 271 10.97 15.62 9.29
CA ALA A 271 12.23 15.00 8.85
C ALA A 271 12.39 13.55 9.37
N SER A 272 11.82 13.25 10.55
CA SER A 272 11.85 11.92 11.16
C SER A 272 10.64 11.04 10.82
N ALA A 273 9.68 11.55 10.06
CA ALA A 273 8.45 10.83 9.75
C ALA A 273 8.69 9.49 9.03
N ALA A 274 8.03 8.45 9.51
CA ALA A 274 8.12 7.12 8.93
C ALA A 274 7.47 7.05 7.54
N SER A 275 7.96 6.17 6.69
CA SER A 275 7.31 5.89 5.39
C SER A 275 5.83 5.52 5.60
N GLY A 276 4.94 6.18 4.85
CA GLY A 276 3.47 6.02 4.95
C GLY A 276 2.78 7.03 5.87
N THR A 277 3.52 7.85 6.64
CA THR A 277 2.96 8.94 7.44
C THR A 277 3.49 10.32 7.02
N ARG A 278 4.46 10.36 6.12
CA ARG A 278 5.22 11.57 5.73
C ARG A 278 4.32 12.71 5.26
N ASN A 279 3.39 12.43 4.34
CA ASN A 279 2.47 13.44 3.81
C ASN A 279 1.53 13.98 4.89
N GLN A 280 1.01 13.09 5.74
CA GLN A 280 0.15 13.49 6.84
C GLN A 280 0.90 14.36 7.87
N THR A 281 2.15 14.00 8.18
CA THR A 281 2.99 14.75 9.10
C THR A 281 3.36 16.11 8.51
N LEU A 282 3.73 16.15 7.23
CA LEU A 282 4.02 17.39 6.50
C LEU A 282 2.80 18.34 6.49
N TYR A 283 1.62 17.81 6.17
CA TYR A 283 0.38 18.60 6.21
C TYR A 283 0.06 19.14 7.60
N SER A 284 0.24 18.34 8.64
CA SER A 284 0.03 18.77 10.01
C SER A 284 1.00 19.89 10.43
N ALA A 285 2.27 19.76 10.06
CA ALA A 285 3.29 20.77 10.28
C ALA A 285 3.00 22.07 9.52
N ALA A 286 2.56 21.98 8.26
CA ALA A 286 2.16 23.15 7.47
C ALA A 286 1.02 23.91 8.14
N ARG A 287 0.01 23.23 8.67
CA ARG A 287 -1.08 23.85 9.44
C ARG A 287 -0.59 24.46 10.75
N ALA A 288 0.31 23.78 11.45
CA ALA A 288 0.85 24.27 12.72
C ALA A 288 1.69 25.54 12.54
N LEU A 289 2.51 25.62 11.50
CA LEU A 289 3.35 26.78 11.21
C LEU A 289 2.57 27.90 10.52
N GLY A 290 1.60 27.57 9.67
CA GLY A 290 0.76 28.51 8.94
C GLY A 290 0.02 29.52 9.85
N ARG A 291 -0.29 29.16 11.09
CA ARG A 291 -0.95 30.05 12.06
C ARG A 291 -0.10 31.27 12.49
N PHE A 292 1.21 31.20 12.30
CA PHE A 292 2.12 32.29 12.62
C PHE A 292 2.30 33.32 11.50
N ILE A 293 1.83 32.98 10.27
CA ILE A 293 1.93 33.86 9.10
C ILE A 293 1.05 35.12 9.25
N PRO A 294 -0.24 35.03 9.64
CA PRO A 294 -1.08 36.20 9.79
C PRO A 294 -0.60 37.15 10.90
N ALA A 295 0.11 36.61 11.89
CA ALA A 295 0.69 37.40 12.97
C ALA A 295 2.03 38.08 12.61
N GLY A 296 2.54 37.84 11.37
CA GLY A 296 3.82 38.37 10.89
C GLY A 296 5.04 37.81 11.60
N GLN A 297 4.89 36.68 12.33
CA GLN A 297 5.98 36.03 13.05
C GLN A 297 6.78 35.09 12.16
N LEU A 298 6.17 34.56 11.09
CA LEU A 298 6.79 33.80 10.01
C LEU A 298 6.29 34.31 8.67
N SER A 299 7.14 34.27 7.65
CA SER A 299 6.70 34.48 6.27
C SER A 299 6.32 33.13 5.61
N GLU A 300 5.42 33.16 4.63
CA GLU A 300 5.05 31.99 3.84
C GLU A 300 6.26 31.34 3.16
N SER A 301 7.20 32.16 2.66
CA SER A 301 8.43 31.68 2.05
C SER A 301 9.34 30.92 3.01
N GLU A 302 9.45 31.35 4.27
CA GLU A 302 10.24 30.68 5.29
C GLU A 302 9.61 29.34 5.70
N VAL A 303 8.29 29.32 5.92
CA VAL A 303 7.54 28.08 6.22
C VAL A 303 7.69 27.09 5.08
N THR A 304 7.48 27.53 3.85
CA THR A 304 7.61 26.68 2.66
C THR A 304 9.02 26.11 2.52
N ALA A 305 10.06 26.94 2.66
CA ALA A 305 11.44 26.49 2.56
C ALA A 305 11.81 25.46 3.64
N CYS A 306 11.40 25.68 4.88
CA CYS A 306 11.62 24.75 5.99
C CYS A 306 10.94 23.41 5.76
N LEU A 307 9.67 23.43 5.37
CA LEU A 307 8.89 22.21 5.16
C LEU A 307 9.33 21.44 3.92
N MET A 308 9.73 22.12 2.84
CA MET A 308 10.31 21.47 1.68
C MET A 308 11.63 20.76 2.02
N ALA A 309 12.52 21.42 2.76
CA ALA A 309 13.77 20.78 3.19
C ALA A 309 13.52 19.57 4.12
N ALA A 310 12.55 19.68 5.05
CA ALA A 310 12.19 18.61 5.95
C ALA A 310 11.50 17.44 5.19
N GLY A 311 10.61 17.73 4.25
CA GLY A 311 9.94 16.73 3.41
C GLY A 311 10.94 15.97 2.55
N THR A 312 11.88 16.68 1.90
CA THR A 312 12.97 16.05 1.13
C THR A 312 13.83 15.16 2.03
N ALA A 313 14.19 15.63 3.24
CA ALA A 313 14.94 14.83 4.21
C ALA A 313 14.16 13.60 4.70
N ALA A 314 12.84 13.68 4.76
CA ALA A 314 11.96 12.54 5.02
C ALA A 314 11.85 11.59 3.81
N GLY A 315 12.33 11.96 2.62
CA GLY A 315 12.25 11.18 1.39
C GLY A 315 10.95 11.37 0.61
N LEU A 316 10.31 12.54 0.72
CA LEU A 316 9.25 12.98 -0.20
C LEU A 316 9.89 13.58 -1.46
N SER A 317 9.24 13.42 -2.59
CA SER A 317 9.60 14.12 -3.83
C SER A 317 9.18 15.61 -3.74
N ASP A 318 9.77 16.43 -4.60
CA ASP A 318 9.40 17.85 -4.69
C ASP A 318 7.91 18.05 -4.99
N THR A 319 7.32 17.16 -5.80
CA THR A 319 5.90 17.20 -6.12
C THR A 319 5.03 16.87 -4.92
N GLU A 320 5.39 15.84 -4.15
CA GLU A 320 4.68 15.46 -2.91
C GLU A 320 4.81 16.50 -1.80
N THR A 321 5.92 17.24 -1.81
CA THR A 321 6.17 18.27 -0.78
C THR A 321 5.43 19.58 -1.07
N ARG A 322 5.06 19.82 -2.34
CA ARG A 322 4.32 21.03 -2.79
C ARG A 322 2.81 20.87 -2.81
N ALA A 323 2.32 19.63 -2.79
CA ALA A 323 0.88 19.30 -2.77
C ALA A 323 0.28 19.50 -1.38
#